data_fa6ab86ac642377af977448bf8c30e12
#
_entry.id   fa6ab86ac642377af977448bf8c30e12
#
_cell.length_a   1.000
_cell.length_b   1.000
_cell.length_c   1.000
_cell.angle_alpha   90.00
_cell.angle_beta   90.00
_cell.angle_gamma   90.00
#
_symmetry.space_group_name_H-M   'P 1'
#
loop_
_entity.id
_entity.type
_entity.pdbx_description
1 polymer ?
#
loop_
_entity_poly.entity_id
_entity_poly.type
_entity_poly.pdbx_seq_one_letter_code
_entity_poly.pdbx_strand_id
1 'polypeptide(L)'
;MRLGKRAAAAMLLALWCLLLAGCEAYQPAGTSDVVSLDELPPYSGEPYVEINGNEPAFLPGEMTANSYEVYSPLDELGRCGEASACVGVDLMPTEERGSIGQVKPTGWQTVKYDCVDGKYLYNRCHLIGYQLSGENANKQNLITGTRYLNVEGMLPFENLVADYVKETENHVLYRVCPVYDGGNLVASGVTMEAKSVEDDGEGVSFFVYVYNVQPGVEIDYATGESWLEGGTRPEAAPETAYVLNTSSKKFHLPDCSGANSMKAENRQETSSSRQELLDQGYEPCGTCKP
;
A
#
# COMPACT_ATOMS: atom_id res chain seq x y z
N MET A 1 -70.74 -0.58 10.58
CA MET A 1 -69.48 -0.21 11.27
C MET A 1 -68.35 -1.19 10.91
N ARG A 2 -67.76 -1.12 9.69
CA ARG A 2 -66.62 -1.97 9.26
C ARG A 2 -65.64 -1.20 8.37
N LEU A 3 -65.34 0.05 8.72
CA LEU A 3 -64.32 0.87 7.98
C LEU A 3 -62.98 1.13 8.79
N GLY A 4 -62.93 0.75 10.07
CA GLY A 4 -61.79 1.14 10.91
C GLY A 4 -60.56 0.23 10.82
N LYS A 5 -60.67 -1.04 10.30
CA LYS A 5 -59.57 -1.98 10.33
C LYS A 5 -58.68 -1.96 9.05
N ARG A 6 -59.14 -1.38 7.95
CA ARG A 6 -58.37 -1.31 6.72
C ARG A 6 -57.45 -0.05 6.66
N ALA A 7 -57.82 1.00 7.36
CA ALA A 7 -57.02 2.24 7.42
C ALA A 7 -55.80 2.09 8.37
N ALA A 8 -55.94 1.33 9.48
CA ALA A 8 -54.82 1.05 10.37
C ALA A 8 -53.76 0.15 9.79
N ALA A 9 -54.11 -0.82 8.96
CA ALA A 9 -53.14 -1.69 8.30
C ALA A 9 -52.35 -0.98 7.20
N ALA A 10 -52.98 -0.03 6.48
CA ALA A 10 -52.31 0.76 5.45
C ALA A 10 -51.30 1.76 6.06
N MET A 11 -51.62 2.30 7.24
CA MET A 11 -50.75 3.25 7.95
C MET A 11 -49.50 2.55 8.58
N LEU A 12 -49.65 1.33 9.03
CA LEU A 12 -48.54 0.52 9.55
C LEU A 12 -47.60 0.01 8.44
N LEU A 13 -48.11 -0.28 7.26
CA LEU A 13 -47.27 -0.65 6.10
C LEU A 13 -46.48 0.57 5.54
N ALA A 14 -47.12 1.78 5.56
CA ALA A 14 -46.44 3.00 5.14
C ALA A 14 -45.34 3.42 6.13
N LEU A 15 -45.49 3.15 7.42
CA LEU A 15 -44.50 3.45 8.43
C LEU A 15 -43.33 2.45 8.41
N TRP A 16 -43.57 1.21 7.97
CA TRP A 16 -42.52 0.18 7.83
C TRP A 16 -41.68 0.39 6.56
N CYS A 17 -42.26 0.93 5.48
CA CYS A 17 -41.52 1.33 4.29
C CYS A 17 -40.64 2.58 4.51
N LEU A 18 -40.95 3.45 5.47
CA LEU A 18 -40.13 4.61 5.84
C LEU A 18 -38.93 4.25 6.75
N LEU A 19 -38.93 3.07 7.38
CA LEU A 19 -37.81 2.58 8.20
C LEU A 19 -36.77 1.76 7.40
N LEU A 20 -37.05 1.43 6.13
CA LEU A 20 -36.12 0.74 5.24
C LEU A 20 -35.34 1.68 4.30
N ALA A 21 -35.56 2.99 4.34
CA ALA A 21 -34.87 4.00 3.54
C ALA A 21 -33.66 4.61 4.27
N GLY A 22 -33.02 3.91 5.18
CA GLY A 22 -31.93 4.43 6.03
C GLY A 22 -30.71 3.53 6.14
N CYS A 23 -30.40 2.73 5.12
CA CYS A 23 -29.07 2.20 4.90
C CYS A 23 -28.61 2.66 3.51
N GLU A 24 -28.32 3.94 3.39
CA GLU A 24 -27.33 4.34 2.39
C GLU A 24 -26.04 3.67 2.86
N ALA A 25 -25.67 2.60 2.13
CA ALA A 25 -24.33 2.07 2.22
C ALA A 25 -23.41 3.25 1.93
N TYR A 26 -22.52 3.58 2.86
CA TYR A 26 -21.41 4.49 2.63
C TYR A 26 -20.71 3.98 1.37
N GLN A 27 -20.98 4.62 0.25
CA GLN A 27 -20.13 4.50 -0.92
C GLN A 27 -18.97 5.44 -0.63
N PRO A 28 -17.72 4.96 -0.62
CA PRO A 28 -16.60 5.88 -0.57
C PRO A 28 -16.79 6.88 -1.68
N ALA A 29 -16.70 8.17 -1.33
CA ALA A 29 -16.76 9.29 -2.27
C ALA A 29 -15.81 8.97 -3.42
N GLY A 30 -16.27 9.24 -4.64
CA GLY A 30 -15.73 8.74 -5.89
C GLY A 30 -14.22 8.69 -5.89
N THR A 31 -13.72 7.59 -6.41
CA THR A 31 -12.29 7.41 -6.74
C THR A 31 -11.77 8.73 -7.28
N SER A 32 -10.85 9.37 -6.53
CA SER A 32 -9.99 10.40 -7.10
C SER A 32 -9.51 9.85 -8.42
N ASP A 33 -9.66 10.58 -9.52
CA ASP A 33 -9.22 10.14 -10.84
C ASP A 33 -7.81 9.61 -10.67
N VAL A 34 -7.65 8.29 -10.84
CA VAL A 34 -6.34 7.64 -10.69
C VAL A 34 -5.44 8.32 -11.70
N VAL A 35 -4.45 9.06 -11.21
CA VAL A 35 -3.48 9.73 -12.08
C VAL A 35 -2.86 8.65 -12.96
N SER A 36 -3.06 8.78 -14.27
CA SER A 36 -2.51 7.82 -15.22
C SER A 36 -1.00 8.00 -15.29
N LEU A 37 -0.24 6.90 -15.19
CA LEU A 37 1.21 6.94 -15.35
C LEU A 37 1.64 7.55 -16.69
N ASP A 38 0.81 7.41 -17.74
CA ASP A 38 1.07 7.97 -19.07
C ASP A 38 1.00 9.52 -19.09
N GLU A 39 0.35 10.13 -18.11
CA GLU A 39 0.22 11.58 -17.96
C GLU A 39 1.34 12.19 -17.10
N LEU A 40 2.09 11.35 -16.38
CA LEU A 40 3.18 11.81 -15.53
C LEU A 40 4.48 11.96 -16.32
N PRO A 41 5.24 13.05 -16.10
CA PRO A 41 6.56 13.17 -16.70
C PRO A 41 7.49 12.07 -16.17
N PRO A 42 8.43 11.58 -17.00
CA PRO A 42 9.43 10.63 -16.52
C PRO A 42 10.32 11.29 -15.45
N TYR A 43 10.86 10.46 -14.55
CA TYR A 43 11.82 10.93 -13.56
C TYR A 43 13.01 11.67 -14.22
N SER A 44 13.32 12.85 -13.73
CA SER A 44 14.35 13.74 -14.30
C SER A 44 15.38 14.24 -13.27
N GLY A 45 15.45 13.62 -12.11
CA GLY A 45 16.40 13.95 -11.04
C GLY A 45 15.75 14.53 -9.78
N GLU A 46 14.51 15.03 -9.89
CA GLU A 46 13.78 15.55 -8.73
C GLU A 46 12.90 14.44 -8.10
N PRO A 47 12.81 14.37 -6.76
CA PRO A 47 12.09 13.29 -6.08
C PRO A 47 10.58 13.29 -6.33
N TYR A 48 10.01 14.41 -6.71
CA TYR A 48 8.58 14.57 -6.97
C TYR A 48 8.31 15.57 -8.08
N VAL A 49 7.07 15.62 -8.53
CA VAL A 49 6.53 16.60 -9.46
C VAL A 49 5.16 17.06 -8.96
N GLU A 50 4.88 18.34 -9.12
CA GLU A 50 3.55 18.88 -8.88
C GLU A 50 2.58 18.37 -9.96
N ILE A 51 1.40 17.96 -9.54
CA ILE A 51 0.32 17.52 -10.42
C ILE A 51 -0.94 18.34 -10.13
N ASN A 52 -1.90 18.35 -11.04
CA ASN A 52 -3.12 19.14 -10.92
C ASN A 52 -2.87 20.62 -10.59
N GLY A 53 -1.77 21.20 -11.07
CA GLY A 53 -1.40 22.59 -10.74
C GLY A 53 -1.07 22.81 -9.26
N ASN A 54 -0.68 21.76 -8.56
CA ASN A 54 -0.43 21.71 -7.11
C ASN A 54 -1.70 21.95 -6.25
N GLU A 55 -2.88 21.80 -6.84
CA GLU A 55 -4.16 22.00 -6.15
C GLU A 55 -4.72 20.65 -5.69
N PRO A 56 -4.95 20.44 -4.36
CA PRO A 56 -5.57 19.24 -3.84
C PRO A 56 -6.96 18.98 -4.42
N ALA A 57 -7.30 17.72 -4.66
CA ALA A 57 -8.56 17.30 -5.28
C ALA A 57 -9.65 16.90 -4.27
N PHE A 58 -9.57 17.36 -3.02
CA PHE A 58 -10.59 17.06 -2.02
C PHE A 58 -11.93 17.69 -2.37
N LEU A 59 -13.00 16.91 -2.24
CA LEU A 59 -14.35 17.40 -2.44
C LEU A 59 -14.79 18.27 -1.24
N PRO A 60 -15.68 19.27 -1.45
CA PRO A 60 -16.17 20.09 -0.34
C PRO A 60 -16.79 19.30 0.82
N GLY A 61 -17.35 18.11 0.54
CA GLY A 61 -17.94 17.22 1.55
C GLY A 61 -16.91 16.42 2.36
N GLU A 62 -15.65 16.37 1.93
CA GLU A 62 -14.57 15.72 2.66
C GLU A 62 -13.93 16.65 3.70
N MET A 63 -14.09 17.98 3.53
CA MET A 63 -13.55 18.98 4.46
C MET A 63 -14.20 18.84 5.84
N THR A 64 -13.44 18.34 6.80
CA THR A 64 -13.89 18.09 8.19
C THR A 64 -12.75 18.38 9.17
N ALA A 65 -13.11 18.92 10.34
CA ALA A 65 -12.20 19.07 11.46
C ALA A 65 -12.37 17.92 12.49
N ASN A 66 -12.87 16.76 12.07
CA ASN A 66 -12.91 15.57 12.91
C ASN A 66 -11.78 14.63 12.48
N SER A 67 -10.87 14.34 13.37
CA SER A 67 -9.75 13.41 13.08
C SER A 67 -10.26 12.04 12.71
N TYR A 68 -9.67 11.46 11.68
CA TYR A 68 -9.90 10.07 11.24
C TYR A 68 -8.69 9.55 10.46
N GLU A 69 -8.60 8.23 10.33
CA GLU A 69 -7.75 7.54 9.36
C GLU A 69 -8.51 6.39 8.72
N VAL A 70 -8.30 6.19 7.42
CA VAL A 70 -8.94 5.12 6.64
C VAL A 70 -7.92 4.55 5.67
N TYR A 71 -7.88 3.24 5.59
CA TYR A 71 -6.99 2.48 4.72
C TYR A 71 -7.81 1.57 3.83
N SER A 72 -7.59 1.65 2.52
CA SER A 72 -8.24 0.75 1.56
C SER A 72 -7.87 -0.71 1.85
N PRO A 73 -8.78 -1.67 1.64
CA PRO A 73 -8.42 -3.08 1.64
C PRO A 73 -7.30 -3.35 0.63
N LEU A 74 -6.44 -4.32 0.94
CA LEU A 74 -5.47 -4.79 -0.04
C LEU A 74 -6.19 -5.35 -1.27
N ASP A 75 -5.63 -5.13 -2.44
CA ASP A 75 -6.15 -5.67 -3.68
C ASP A 75 -5.90 -7.20 -3.82
N GLU A 76 -6.31 -7.79 -4.95
CA GLU A 76 -6.14 -9.23 -5.23
C GLU A 76 -4.68 -9.68 -5.27
N LEU A 77 -3.73 -8.76 -5.53
CA LEU A 77 -2.30 -9.01 -5.50
C LEU A 77 -1.67 -8.74 -4.11
N GLY A 78 -2.48 -8.29 -3.13
CA GLY A 78 -2.02 -7.94 -1.78
C GLY A 78 -1.39 -6.55 -1.69
N ARG A 79 -1.60 -5.66 -2.69
CA ARG A 79 -1.05 -4.31 -2.73
C ARG A 79 -1.93 -3.34 -1.96
N CYS A 80 -1.31 -2.30 -1.38
CA CYS A 80 -2.03 -1.19 -0.76
C CYS A 80 -2.77 -0.35 -1.79
N GLY A 81 -3.96 0.12 -1.43
CA GLY A 81 -4.67 1.18 -2.13
C GLY A 81 -4.51 2.53 -1.42
N GLU A 82 -5.49 3.41 -1.60
CA GLU A 82 -5.55 4.72 -0.96
C GLU A 82 -5.51 4.62 0.56
N ALA A 83 -4.72 5.52 1.18
CA ALA A 83 -4.76 5.82 2.59
C ALA A 83 -5.14 7.31 2.77
N SER A 84 -6.11 7.60 3.63
CA SER A 84 -6.66 8.92 3.84
C SER A 84 -6.81 9.23 5.33
N ALA A 85 -6.51 10.45 5.74
CA ALA A 85 -6.67 10.90 7.11
C ALA A 85 -7.09 12.37 7.17
N CYS A 86 -7.80 12.72 8.25
CA CYS A 86 -7.86 14.08 8.76
C CYS A 86 -6.95 14.14 9.98
N VAL A 87 -5.77 14.70 9.81
CA VAL A 87 -4.73 14.73 10.84
C VAL A 87 -4.99 15.89 11.78
N GLY A 88 -5.32 15.58 13.03
CA GLY A 88 -5.35 16.53 14.15
C GLY A 88 -4.36 16.08 15.23
N VAL A 89 -4.12 16.92 16.23
CA VAL A 89 -3.20 16.60 17.36
C VAL A 89 -3.59 15.31 18.08
N ASP A 90 -4.89 15.03 18.16
CA ASP A 90 -5.44 13.83 18.81
C ASP A 90 -5.17 12.51 18.06
N LEU A 91 -4.87 12.59 16.75
CA LEU A 91 -4.46 11.45 15.94
C LEU A 91 -2.95 11.18 16.02
N MET A 92 -2.16 12.19 16.32
CA MET A 92 -0.71 12.06 16.38
C MET A 92 -0.22 11.10 17.47
N PRO A 93 0.93 10.42 17.28
CA PRO A 93 1.41 9.42 18.21
C PRO A 93 1.73 10.02 19.59
N THR A 94 1.29 9.32 20.62
CA THR A 94 1.64 9.60 22.03
C THR A 94 2.67 8.60 22.58
N GLU A 95 3.02 7.57 21.80
CA GLU A 95 3.97 6.52 22.14
C GLU A 95 5.16 6.50 21.17
N GLU A 96 6.24 5.84 21.57
CA GLU A 96 7.39 5.64 20.69
C GLU A 96 7.05 4.62 19.58
N ARG A 97 7.63 4.83 18.39
CA ARG A 97 7.46 3.96 17.22
C ARG A 97 7.94 2.55 17.51
N GLY A 98 7.07 1.57 17.32
CA GLY A 98 7.38 0.15 17.44
C GLY A 98 8.10 -0.44 16.22
N SER A 99 8.49 -1.71 16.32
CA SER A 99 9.07 -2.44 15.19
C SER A 99 8.01 -2.79 14.14
N ILE A 100 8.36 -2.61 12.86
CA ILE A 100 7.52 -2.96 11.69
C ILE A 100 8.18 -4.04 10.80
N GLY A 101 9.28 -4.64 11.27
CA GLY A 101 10.07 -5.62 10.50
C GLY A 101 9.32 -6.87 10.08
N GLN A 102 8.25 -7.24 10.78
CA GLN A 102 7.39 -8.38 10.47
C GLN A 102 6.48 -8.17 9.26
N VAL A 103 6.21 -6.93 8.87
CA VAL A 103 5.44 -6.64 7.66
C VAL A 103 6.35 -6.68 6.44
N LYS A 104 5.95 -7.45 5.44
CA LYS A 104 6.61 -7.50 4.14
C LYS A 104 5.58 -7.08 3.09
N PRO A 105 5.63 -5.83 2.62
CA PRO A 105 4.76 -5.39 1.53
C PRO A 105 5.05 -6.17 0.25
N THR A 106 4.17 -6.07 -0.76
CA THR A 106 4.39 -6.70 -2.06
C THR A 106 5.71 -6.26 -2.69
N GLY A 107 6.38 -7.17 -3.39
CA GLY A 107 7.68 -6.91 -4.02
C GLY A 107 8.85 -6.66 -3.03
N TRP A 108 8.69 -6.98 -1.74
CA TRP A 108 9.72 -6.74 -0.73
C TRP A 108 10.98 -7.58 -0.96
N GLN A 109 12.11 -6.89 -1.12
CA GLN A 109 13.45 -7.48 -1.17
C GLN A 109 14.34 -6.88 -0.06
N THR A 110 15.26 -7.68 0.47
CA THR A 110 16.27 -7.18 1.41
C THR A 110 17.59 -7.06 0.67
N VAL A 111 17.85 -5.90 0.09
CA VAL A 111 19.03 -5.64 -0.74
C VAL A 111 19.74 -4.38 -0.28
N LYS A 112 21.06 -4.35 -0.49
CA LYS A 112 21.93 -3.23 -0.09
C LYS A 112 22.78 -2.77 -1.25
N TYR A 113 22.94 -1.44 -1.34
CA TYR A 113 23.86 -0.77 -2.27
C TYR A 113 24.67 0.28 -1.54
N ASP A 114 25.95 0.44 -1.92
CA ASP A 114 26.82 1.44 -1.29
C ASP A 114 26.46 2.88 -1.67
N CYS A 115 25.74 3.07 -2.78
CA CYS A 115 25.23 4.38 -3.22
C CYS A 115 23.95 4.82 -2.48
N VAL A 116 23.35 3.98 -1.66
CA VAL A 116 22.12 4.29 -0.90
C VAL A 116 22.48 4.72 0.51
N ASP A 117 21.90 5.81 1.00
CA ASP A 117 22.02 6.23 2.39
C ASP A 117 21.49 5.14 3.32
N GLY A 118 22.28 4.76 4.35
CA GLY A 118 21.97 3.62 5.21
C GLY A 118 22.05 2.25 4.51
N LYS A 119 22.45 2.22 3.23
CA LYS A 119 22.69 1.07 2.36
C LYS A 119 21.46 0.26 1.95
N TYR A 120 20.42 0.17 2.74
CA TYR A 120 19.21 -0.57 2.40
C TYR A 120 18.39 0.17 1.35
N LEU A 121 18.20 -0.47 0.17
CA LEU A 121 17.41 0.09 -0.93
C LEU A 121 15.97 0.37 -0.48
N TYR A 122 15.33 -0.67 0.07
CA TYR A 122 13.91 -0.58 0.42
C TYR A 122 13.67 -0.29 1.89
N ASN A 123 12.69 0.56 2.10
CA ASN A 123 12.05 0.86 3.36
C ASN A 123 10.61 0.34 3.33
N ARG A 124 10.07 0.01 4.48
CA ARG A 124 8.63 -0.12 4.68
C ARG A 124 8.07 1.28 4.80
N CYS A 125 7.72 1.87 3.66
CA CYS A 125 7.21 3.24 3.62
C CYS A 125 5.77 3.24 4.09
N HIS A 126 5.47 4.04 5.12
CA HIS A 126 4.10 4.34 5.47
C HIS A 126 3.49 5.24 4.39
N LEU A 127 2.24 5.01 4.03
CA LEU A 127 1.46 5.95 3.23
C LEU A 127 1.06 7.16 4.07
N ILE A 128 0.52 6.93 5.26
CA ILE A 128 0.36 7.95 6.29
C ILE A 128 1.46 7.73 7.33
N GLY A 129 2.41 8.67 7.41
CA GLY A 129 3.58 8.57 8.28
C GLY A 129 3.21 8.35 9.74
N TYR A 130 4.01 7.56 10.47
CA TYR A 130 3.82 7.32 11.90
C TYR A 130 3.64 8.61 12.71
N GLN A 131 4.36 9.66 12.35
CA GLN A 131 4.28 10.96 13.03
C GLN A 131 2.92 11.66 12.86
N LEU A 132 2.09 11.24 11.91
CA LEU A 132 0.79 11.83 11.61
C LEU A 132 -0.37 11.10 12.27
N SER A 133 -0.32 9.76 12.37
CA SER A 133 -1.45 8.96 12.85
C SER A 133 -1.10 7.97 13.98
N GLY A 134 0.19 7.79 14.31
CA GLY A 134 0.58 6.76 15.28
C GLY A 134 0.40 5.33 14.79
N GLU A 135 -0.14 5.10 13.58
CA GLU A 135 -0.35 3.78 13.01
C GLU A 135 0.99 3.11 12.67
N ASN A 136 1.30 1.98 13.29
CA ASN A 136 2.64 1.42 13.24
C ASN A 136 2.81 0.30 12.21
N ALA A 137 2.24 -0.87 12.44
CA ALA A 137 2.51 -2.10 11.67
C ALA A 137 1.33 -2.54 10.80
N ASN A 138 0.54 -1.61 10.32
CA ASN A 138 -0.61 -1.85 9.47
C ASN A 138 -0.17 -2.24 8.05
N LYS A 139 -0.58 -3.41 7.59
CA LYS A 139 -0.27 -3.90 6.25
C LYS A 139 -0.89 -3.06 5.12
N GLN A 140 -2.00 -2.39 5.41
CA GLN A 140 -2.71 -1.53 4.47
C GLN A 140 -2.08 -0.13 4.36
N ASN A 141 -1.12 0.18 5.24
CA ASN A 141 -0.41 1.45 5.30
C ASN A 141 1.08 1.34 4.92
N LEU A 142 1.56 0.16 4.51
CA LEU A 142 2.99 -0.07 4.27
C LEU A 142 3.23 -0.58 2.86
N ILE A 143 4.04 0.15 2.09
CA ILE A 143 4.49 -0.25 0.75
C ILE A 143 6.00 -0.52 0.72
N THR A 144 6.45 -1.24 -0.30
CA THR A 144 7.86 -1.34 -0.65
C THR A 144 8.28 -0.06 -1.37
N GLY A 145 8.90 0.84 -0.65
CA GLY A 145 9.42 2.10 -1.20
C GLY A 145 10.93 2.17 -1.09
N THR A 146 11.57 2.90 -1.99
CA THR A 146 13.00 3.14 -1.92
C THR A 146 13.37 4.06 -0.75
N ARG A 147 14.65 4.07 -0.38
CA ARG A 147 15.15 5.05 0.59
C ARG A 147 14.91 6.48 0.10
N TYR A 148 15.10 6.70 -1.20
CA TYR A 148 14.92 8.02 -1.84
C TYR A 148 13.46 8.46 -1.82
N LEU A 149 12.51 7.61 -2.23
CA LEU A 149 11.07 7.88 -2.08
C LEU A 149 10.75 8.30 -0.65
N ASN A 150 11.19 7.50 0.33
CA ASN A 150 10.81 7.69 1.73
C ASN A 150 11.37 8.97 2.34
N VAL A 151 12.63 9.30 2.07
CA VAL A 151 13.36 10.37 2.79
C VAL A 151 13.40 11.68 2.00
N GLU A 152 13.69 11.60 0.70
CA GLU A 152 13.79 12.80 -0.13
C GLU A 152 12.43 13.18 -0.74
N GLY A 153 11.57 12.18 -0.95
CA GLY A 153 10.25 12.37 -1.56
C GLY A 153 9.14 12.66 -0.55
N MET A 154 8.79 11.68 0.28
CA MET A 154 7.59 11.76 1.14
C MET A 154 7.82 12.58 2.42
N LEU A 155 8.94 12.34 3.12
CA LEU A 155 9.20 12.92 4.43
C LEU A 155 9.10 14.46 4.51
N PRO A 156 9.54 15.25 3.52
CA PRO A 156 9.36 16.70 3.55
C PRO A 156 7.89 17.13 3.65
N PHE A 157 6.99 16.46 2.92
CA PHE A 157 5.56 16.72 2.94
C PHE A 157 4.90 16.25 4.24
N GLU A 158 5.29 15.09 4.75
CA GLU A 158 4.84 14.62 6.06
C GLU A 158 5.26 15.59 7.19
N ASN A 159 6.48 16.13 7.13
CA ASN A 159 6.95 17.12 8.09
C ASN A 159 6.14 18.41 8.00
N LEU A 160 5.87 18.90 6.80
CA LEU A 160 5.03 20.09 6.59
C LEU A 160 3.67 19.95 7.27
N VAL A 161 3.00 18.80 7.07
CA VAL A 161 1.71 18.51 7.72
C VAL A 161 1.87 18.42 9.25
N ALA A 162 2.88 17.67 9.72
CA ALA A 162 3.10 17.46 11.15
C ALA A 162 3.42 18.78 11.90
N ASP A 163 4.23 19.64 11.30
CA ASP A 163 4.64 20.91 11.90
C ASP A 163 3.44 21.86 11.96
N TYR A 164 2.67 21.97 10.87
CA TYR A 164 1.45 22.79 10.85
C TYR A 164 0.45 22.36 11.93
N VAL A 165 0.14 21.06 12.04
CA VAL A 165 -0.80 20.55 13.06
C VAL A 165 -0.30 20.83 14.47
N LYS A 166 1.01 20.66 14.75
CA LYS A 166 1.60 20.94 16.09
C LYS A 166 1.60 22.42 16.44
N GLU A 167 1.83 23.30 15.45
CA GLU A 167 1.94 24.75 15.68
C GLU A 167 0.58 25.41 15.84
N THR A 168 -0.43 24.92 15.11
CA THR A 168 -1.74 25.58 15.03
C THR A 168 -2.84 24.86 15.80
N GLU A 169 -2.67 23.57 16.10
CA GLU A 169 -3.70 22.65 16.60
C GLU A 169 -4.88 22.47 15.62
N ASN A 170 -4.75 22.95 14.39
CA ASN A 170 -5.72 22.79 13.31
C ASN A 170 -5.56 21.43 12.62
N HIS A 171 -6.53 21.09 11.75
CA HIS A 171 -6.58 19.82 11.04
C HIS A 171 -6.06 19.94 9.60
N VAL A 172 -5.49 18.84 9.11
CA VAL A 172 -5.08 18.72 7.71
C VAL A 172 -5.69 17.46 7.11
N LEU A 173 -6.46 17.60 6.03
CA LEU A 173 -6.79 16.46 5.18
C LEU A 173 -5.53 16.02 4.45
N TYR A 174 -5.24 14.73 4.51
CA TYR A 174 -4.06 14.12 3.93
C TYR A 174 -4.43 12.80 3.24
N ARG A 175 -4.04 12.64 1.98
CA ARG A 175 -4.34 11.42 1.20
C ARG A 175 -3.14 11.00 0.40
N VAL A 176 -2.85 9.70 0.41
CA VAL A 176 -1.76 9.09 -0.35
C VAL A 176 -2.28 7.87 -1.11
N CYS A 177 -2.03 7.85 -2.43
CA CYS A 177 -2.40 6.73 -3.28
C CYS A 177 -1.15 6.15 -3.95
N PRO A 178 -0.82 4.88 -3.72
CA PRO A 178 0.21 4.19 -4.50
C PRO A 178 -0.26 4.01 -5.95
N VAL A 179 0.64 4.28 -6.90
CA VAL A 179 0.38 4.16 -8.33
C VAL A 179 1.16 2.97 -8.87
N TYR A 180 0.44 1.95 -9.34
CA TYR A 180 1.02 0.73 -9.89
C TYR A 180 0.82 0.67 -11.40
N ASP A 181 1.83 0.19 -12.12
CA ASP A 181 1.70 -0.16 -13.54
C ASP A 181 1.23 -1.61 -13.67
N GLY A 182 0.01 -1.79 -14.15
CA GLY A 182 -0.59 -3.11 -14.36
C GLY A 182 -0.49 -4.03 -13.14
N GLY A 183 0.14 -5.19 -13.31
CA GLY A 183 0.33 -6.21 -12.29
C GLY A 183 1.59 -6.07 -11.44
N ASN A 184 2.29 -4.95 -11.52
CA ASN A 184 3.53 -4.73 -10.76
C ASN A 184 3.28 -4.81 -9.24
N LEU A 185 4.21 -5.46 -8.52
CA LEU A 185 4.13 -5.63 -7.07
C LEU A 185 4.69 -4.44 -6.30
N VAL A 186 5.53 -3.62 -6.93
CA VAL A 186 6.09 -2.39 -6.38
C VAL A 186 5.43 -1.21 -7.08
N ALA A 187 4.99 -0.21 -6.33
CA ALA A 187 4.41 0.99 -6.90
C ALA A 187 5.47 1.80 -7.66
N SER A 188 5.11 2.37 -8.81
CA SER A 188 5.97 3.29 -9.57
C SER A 188 6.22 4.59 -8.82
N GLY A 189 5.32 4.96 -7.93
CA GLY A 189 5.37 6.11 -7.04
C GLY A 189 4.10 6.22 -6.24
N VAL A 190 3.92 7.34 -5.58
CA VAL A 190 2.70 7.67 -4.85
C VAL A 190 2.22 9.07 -5.22
N THR A 191 0.92 9.27 -5.32
CA THR A 191 0.37 10.62 -5.23
C THR A 191 0.21 10.98 -3.76
N MET A 192 0.51 12.22 -3.42
CA MET A 192 0.31 12.79 -2.08
C MET A 192 -0.40 14.12 -2.22
N GLU A 193 -1.48 14.29 -1.49
CA GLU A 193 -2.17 15.57 -1.41
C GLU A 193 -2.54 15.90 0.03
N ALA A 194 -2.54 17.20 0.35
CA ALA A 194 -2.96 17.71 1.63
C ALA A 194 -3.60 19.08 1.52
N LYS A 195 -4.54 19.36 2.42
CA LYS A 195 -5.17 20.68 2.57
C LYS A 195 -5.49 20.92 4.03
N SER A 196 -5.03 22.05 4.58
CA SER A 196 -5.43 22.49 5.91
C SER A 196 -6.91 22.91 5.92
N VAL A 197 -7.63 22.55 6.99
CA VAL A 197 -9.08 22.59 7.01
C VAL A 197 -9.62 23.96 7.44
N GLU A 198 -9.19 24.45 8.61
CA GLU A 198 -9.75 25.63 9.26
C GLU A 198 -9.42 26.94 8.53
N ASP A 199 -8.33 26.98 7.79
CA ASP A 199 -7.87 28.12 6.99
C ASP A 199 -8.03 27.93 5.48
N ASP A 200 -8.75 26.85 5.07
CA ASP A 200 -9.05 26.53 3.67
C ASP A 200 -7.79 26.40 2.78
N GLY A 201 -6.71 25.88 3.34
CA GLY A 201 -5.46 25.58 2.61
C GLY A 201 -4.42 26.72 2.63
N GLU A 202 -4.62 27.79 3.43
CA GLU A 202 -3.61 28.87 3.54
C GLU A 202 -2.30 28.36 4.17
N GLY A 203 -2.39 27.43 5.13
CA GLY A 203 -1.22 26.89 5.83
C GLY A 203 -0.59 25.68 5.13
N VAL A 204 -1.39 24.76 4.63
CA VAL A 204 -0.94 23.56 3.91
C VAL A 204 -1.85 23.33 2.70
N SER A 205 -1.26 23.34 1.51
CA SER A 205 -1.94 22.97 0.27
C SER A 205 -0.90 22.44 -0.71
N PHE A 206 -1.01 21.16 -1.11
CA PHE A 206 -0.19 20.57 -2.16
C PHE A 206 -0.84 19.34 -2.80
N PHE A 207 -0.47 19.06 -4.05
CA PHE A 207 -0.76 17.82 -4.75
C PHE A 207 0.41 17.43 -5.62
N VAL A 208 1.12 16.37 -5.24
CA VAL A 208 2.36 15.93 -5.89
C VAL A 208 2.31 14.44 -6.22
N TYR A 209 3.11 14.06 -7.23
CA TYR A 209 3.48 12.67 -7.46
C TYR A 209 4.95 12.48 -7.05
N VAL A 210 5.21 11.52 -6.18
CA VAL A 210 6.54 11.18 -5.66
C VAL A 210 7.01 9.89 -6.30
N TYR A 211 8.19 9.94 -6.95
CA TYR A 211 8.74 8.81 -7.68
C TYR A 211 9.33 7.74 -6.77
N ASN A 212 8.98 6.48 -6.99
CA ASN A 212 9.60 5.36 -6.28
C ASN A 212 10.85 4.87 -7.00
N VAL A 213 11.85 5.71 -7.09
CA VAL A 213 13.14 5.46 -7.72
C VAL A 213 14.25 5.51 -6.69
N GLN A 214 15.45 5.06 -7.07
CA GLN A 214 16.67 5.28 -6.31
C GLN A 214 17.78 5.65 -7.30
N PRO A 215 18.36 6.85 -7.23
CA PRO A 215 19.47 7.24 -8.10
C PRO A 215 20.61 6.21 -8.06
N GLY A 216 21.08 5.79 -9.24
CA GLY A 216 22.12 4.78 -9.39
C GLY A 216 21.67 3.32 -9.25
N VAL A 217 20.36 3.06 -9.12
CA VAL A 217 19.79 1.72 -9.02
C VAL A 217 18.59 1.58 -9.96
N GLU A 218 18.59 0.54 -10.76
CA GLU A 218 17.43 0.12 -11.55
C GLU A 218 16.56 -0.86 -10.77
N ILE A 219 15.23 -0.75 -10.93
CA ILE A 219 14.23 -1.52 -10.21
C ILE A 219 13.32 -2.24 -11.21
N ASP A 220 13.14 -3.52 -11.02
CA ASP A 220 12.06 -4.28 -11.63
C ASP A 220 10.80 -4.16 -10.75
N TYR A 221 9.89 -3.30 -11.12
CA TYR A 221 8.66 -3.06 -10.35
C TYR A 221 7.71 -4.27 -10.33
N ALA A 222 7.85 -5.19 -11.28
CA ALA A 222 7.05 -6.41 -11.29
C ALA A 222 7.39 -7.33 -10.10
N THR A 223 8.67 -7.35 -9.68
CA THR A 223 9.16 -8.31 -8.68
C THR A 223 9.79 -7.65 -7.45
N GLY A 224 10.25 -6.39 -7.57
CA GLY A 224 11.08 -5.72 -6.57
C GLY A 224 12.57 -6.07 -6.67
N GLU A 225 12.98 -6.88 -7.66
CA GLU A 225 14.41 -7.09 -7.95
C GLU A 225 15.07 -5.79 -8.39
N SER A 226 16.38 -5.67 -8.16
CA SER A 226 17.10 -4.45 -8.48
C SER A 226 18.56 -4.72 -8.78
N TRP A 227 19.20 -3.79 -9.51
CA TRP A 227 20.62 -3.82 -9.82
C TRP A 227 21.18 -2.41 -9.97
N LEU A 228 22.50 -2.27 -9.96
CA LEU A 228 23.12 -0.95 -10.19
C LEU A 228 22.86 -0.48 -11.62
N GLU A 229 22.63 0.80 -11.79
CA GLU A 229 22.46 1.45 -13.10
C GLU A 229 23.65 1.14 -14.02
N GLY A 230 23.34 0.73 -15.27
CA GLY A 230 24.36 0.27 -16.23
C GLY A 230 24.94 -1.11 -15.91
N GLY A 231 24.49 -1.78 -14.85
CA GLY A 231 24.81 -3.16 -14.53
C GLY A 231 23.98 -4.15 -15.37
N THR A 232 24.29 -5.43 -15.24
CA THR A 232 23.46 -6.47 -15.85
C THR A 232 22.31 -6.79 -14.90
N ARG A 233 21.06 -6.73 -15.40
CA ARG A 233 19.92 -7.30 -14.68
C ARG A 233 20.30 -8.72 -14.24
N PRO A 234 20.12 -9.11 -12.99
CA PRO A 234 20.29 -10.49 -12.59
C PRO A 234 19.47 -11.35 -13.56
N GLU A 235 20.14 -12.32 -14.21
CA GLU A 235 19.41 -13.30 -15.01
C GLU A 235 18.38 -13.92 -14.06
N ALA A 236 17.09 -13.88 -14.43
CA ALA A 236 16.05 -14.49 -13.61
C ALA A 236 16.56 -15.88 -13.22
N ALA A 237 16.69 -16.12 -11.92
CA ALA A 237 17.19 -17.42 -11.46
C ALA A 237 16.38 -18.47 -12.24
N PRO A 238 17.02 -19.43 -12.94
CA PRO A 238 16.30 -20.38 -13.77
C PRO A 238 15.17 -20.91 -12.90
N GLU A 239 13.94 -20.88 -13.42
CA GLU A 239 12.76 -21.34 -12.68
C GLU A 239 13.14 -22.67 -12.05
N THR A 240 13.45 -22.62 -10.76
CA THR A 240 13.93 -23.82 -10.09
C THR A 240 12.74 -24.75 -10.07
N ALA A 241 12.75 -25.72 -10.96
CA ALA A 241 11.72 -26.74 -10.95
C ALA A 241 11.79 -27.43 -9.60
N TYR A 242 10.70 -27.44 -8.87
CA TYR A 242 10.58 -28.18 -7.62
C TYR A 242 9.74 -29.42 -7.82
N VAL A 243 10.01 -30.43 -7.02
CA VAL A 243 9.20 -31.63 -6.92
C VAL A 243 8.47 -31.59 -5.58
N LEU A 244 7.14 -31.50 -5.64
CA LEU A 244 6.26 -31.48 -4.48
C LEU A 244 5.90 -32.89 -4.03
N ASN A 245 5.94 -33.11 -2.73
CA ASN A 245 5.25 -34.23 -2.12
C ASN A 245 3.90 -33.72 -1.58
N THR A 246 2.85 -34.00 -2.33
CA THR A 246 1.50 -33.53 -2.00
C THR A 246 0.94 -34.13 -0.70
N SER A 247 1.45 -35.32 -0.29
CA SER A 247 1.04 -35.98 0.93
C SER A 247 1.74 -35.42 2.18
N SER A 248 3.07 -35.21 2.12
CA SER A 248 3.84 -34.70 3.26
C SER A 248 3.98 -33.18 3.26
N LYS A 249 3.46 -32.50 2.24
CA LYS A 249 3.59 -31.05 2.04
C LYS A 249 5.04 -30.57 2.07
N LYS A 250 5.95 -31.34 1.46
CA LYS A 250 7.35 -30.94 1.31
C LYS A 250 7.70 -30.73 -0.16
N PHE A 251 8.60 -29.76 -0.42
CA PHE A 251 9.15 -29.54 -1.73
C PHE A 251 10.66 -29.84 -1.77
N HIS A 252 11.14 -30.29 -2.89
CA HIS A 252 12.48 -30.80 -3.12
C HIS A 252 13.08 -30.24 -4.41
N LEU A 253 14.41 -30.20 -4.50
CA LEU A 253 15.09 -30.06 -5.79
C LEU A 253 14.87 -31.32 -6.64
N PRO A 254 14.85 -31.24 -7.99
CA PRO A 254 14.58 -32.37 -8.85
C PRO A 254 15.52 -33.58 -8.61
N ASP A 255 16.79 -33.31 -8.33
CA ASP A 255 17.82 -34.34 -8.12
C ASP A 255 17.86 -34.85 -6.66
N CYS A 256 16.98 -34.44 -5.82
CA CYS A 256 16.94 -34.90 -4.44
C CYS A 256 16.54 -36.36 -4.34
N SER A 257 17.28 -37.13 -3.54
CA SER A 257 16.96 -38.54 -3.30
C SER A 257 15.53 -38.75 -2.76
N GLY A 258 15.02 -37.77 -1.95
CA GLY A 258 13.65 -37.77 -1.47
C GLY A 258 12.63 -37.54 -2.59
N ALA A 259 12.96 -36.76 -3.61
CA ALA A 259 12.13 -36.59 -4.81
C ALA A 259 12.12 -37.86 -5.67
N ASN A 260 13.28 -38.50 -5.83
CA ASN A 260 13.45 -39.70 -6.67
C ASN A 260 12.81 -40.97 -6.07
N SER A 261 12.73 -41.05 -4.73
CA SER A 261 12.10 -42.17 -4.03
C SER A 261 10.60 -41.98 -3.74
N MET A 262 10.02 -40.88 -4.18
CA MET A 262 8.63 -40.53 -3.93
C MET A 262 7.69 -41.39 -4.79
N LYS A 263 6.55 -41.80 -4.20
CA LYS A 263 5.53 -42.51 -4.97
C LYS A 263 4.93 -41.53 -6.00
N ALA A 264 4.68 -42.06 -7.22
CA ALA A 264 4.19 -41.27 -8.34
C ALA A 264 2.88 -40.52 -8.02
N GLU A 265 2.00 -41.13 -7.23
CA GLU A 265 0.73 -40.54 -6.79
C GLU A 265 0.88 -39.29 -5.93
N ASN A 266 2.02 -39.12 -5.26
CA ASN A 266 2.33 -37.98 -4.39
C ASN A 266 3.30 -36.98 -5.03
N ARG A 267 3.76 -37.26 -6.25
CA ARG A 267 4.78 -36.46 -6.95
C ARG A 267 4.10 -35.48 -7.90
N GLN A 268 4.39 -34.21 -7.73
CA GLN A 268 3.99 -33.13 -8.64
C GLN A 268 5.20 -32.23 -8.92
N GLU A 269 5.44 -31.95 -10.20
CA GLU A 269 6.45 -30.98 -10.61
C GLU A 269 5.80 -29.58 -10.69
N THR A 270 6.54 -28.55 -10.34
CA THR A 270 6.08 -27.16 -10.37
C THR A 270 7.23 -26.22 -10.66
N SER A 271 6.93 -25.12 -11.33
CA SER A 271 7.80 -23.94 -11.49
C SER A 271 7.49 -22.82 -10.51
N SER A 272 6.58 -23.06 -9.56
CA SER A 272 6.28 -22.07 -8.51
C SER A 272 7.53 -21.69 -7.74
N SER A 273 7.65 -20.42 -7.41
CA SER A 273 8.76 -19.93 -6.60
C SER A 273 8.78 -20.56 -5.20
N ARG A 274 9.93 -20.54 -4.56
CA ARG A 274 10.09 -21.02 -3.18
C ARG A 274 9.12 -20.31 -2.21
N GLN A 275 8.90 -19.02 -2.40
CA GLN A 275 8.00 -18.24 -1.54
C GLN A 275 6.55 -18.66 -1.74
N GLU A 276 6.08 -18.80 -2.97
CA GLU A 276 4.74 -19.29 -3.26
C GLU A 276 4.47 -20.66 -2.64
N LEU A 277 5.46 -21.55 -2.64
CA LEU A 277 5.32 -22.87 -2.03
C LEU A 277 5.22 -22.79 -0.50
N LEU A 278 5.96 -21.89 0.14
CA LEU A 278 5.84 -21.63 1.57
C LEU A 278 4.45 -21.05 1.91
N ASP A 279 3.94 -20.13 1.09
CA ASP A 279 2.63 -19.50 1.27
C ASP A 279 1.47 -20.51 1.07
N GLN A 280 1.68 -21.52 0.21
CA GLN A 280 0.78 -22.66 0.02
C GLN A 280 0.89 -23.72 1.13
N GLY A 281 1.72 -23.49 2.15
CA GLY A 281 1.89 -24.37 3.30
C GLY A 281 2.81 -25.57 3.02
N TYR A 282 3.66 -25.49 1.99
CA TYR A 282 4.72 -26.48 1.79
C TYR A 282 5.96 -26.10 2.60
N GLU A 283 6.68 -27.13 3.08
CA GLU A 283 7.95 -26.97 3.78
C GLU A 283 9.14 -27.41 2.92
N PRO A 284 10.31 -26.76 3.01
CA PRO A 284 11.50 -27.22 2.31
C PRO A 284 11.96 -28.57 2.86
N CYS A 285 12.43 -29.44 1.97
CA CYS A 285 13.04 -30.71 2.35
C CYS A 285 14.31 -30.49 3.18
N GLY A 286 14.40 -31.13 4.35
CA GLY A 286 15.58 -31.03 5.22
C GLY A 286 16.89 -31.57 4.63
N THR A 287 16.81 -32.40 3.60
CA THR A 287 17.99 -33.03 2.95
C THR A 287 18.60 -32.14 1.87
N CYS A 288 17.79 -31.70 0.88
CA CYS A 288 18.29 -30.86 -0.22
C CYS A 288 18.16 -29.35 0.05
N LYS A 289 17.40 -28.94 1.05
CA LYS A 289 17.20 -27.53 1.48
C LYS A 289 16.95 -26.59 0.30
N PRO A 290 15.90 -26.85 -0.49
CA PRO A 290 15.56 -26.08 -1.67
C PRO A 290 15.19 -24.66 -1.35
#